data_2faef305f6a74870055e62d680a8275a
#
_entry.id   2faef305f6a74870055e62d680a8275a
#
_cell.length_a   1.000
_cell.length_b   1.000
_cell.length_c   1.000
_cell.angle_alpha   90.00
_cell.angle_beta   90.00
_cell.angle_gamma   90.00
#
_symmetry.space_group_name_H-M   'P 1'
#
loop_
_entity.id
_entity.type
_entity.pdbx_description
1 polymer ?
#
loop_
_entity_poly.entity_id
_entity_poly.type
_entity_poly.pdbx_seq_one_letter_code
_entity_poly.pdbx_strand_id
1 'polypeptide(L)'
;MIDCAAKVLSCEPLVENLTRLILSAPEIAGQAKPGQFVHILVPDGAHPLRRPISLMAFDPGAGTLTLAIQPKGRGTRLLCAAKPGDALRTLGPLGRGFDAQGADCVYFVGGGVGVAPICGAMDAFATAESRAFFGFRSAACAYGMTQAPCEVTAVSDDGTLGARALVTAPLEAAIAARRPDMIMACGPLPMLRAVQRLALAAGIPCQLSLEERMGCGVGACLGCSVKARTAEGVTYARVCRDGPVFDAKEVLLDG
;
A
#
# COMPACT_ATOMS: atom_id res chain seq x y z
N MET A 1 -1.46 5.95 -18.06
CA MET A 1 -2.77 5.99 -17.37
C MET A 1 -3.84 5.53 -18.34
N ILE A 2 -4.57 4.48 -18.01
CA ILE A 2 -5.53 3.75 -18.84
C ILE A 2 -6.87 3.72 -18.10
N ASP A 3 -7.98 3.96 -18.79
CA ASP A 3 -9.35 3.80 -18.26
C ASP A 3 -10.03 2.67 -19.03
N CYS A 4 -10.17 1.50 -18.41
CA CYS A 4 -10.72 0.31 -19.06
C CYS A 4 -11.82 -0.35 -18.22
N ALA A 5 -12.59 -1.23 -18.85
CA ALA A 5 -13.53 -2.12 -18.19
C ALA A 5 -12.77 -3.40 -17.79
N ALA A 6 -12.23 -3.43 -16.57
CA ALA A 6 -11.53 -4.59 -16.05
C ALA A 6 -12.52 -5.69 -15.66
N LYS A 7 -12.29 -6.93 -16.14
CA LYS A 7 -13.15 -8.09 -15.83
C LYS A 7 -12.78 -8.67 -14.48
N VAL A 8 -13.75 -8.88 -13.62
CA VAL A 8 -13.59 -9.60 -12.35
C VAL A 8 -13.32 -11.08 -12.63
N LEU A 9 -12.19 -11.59 -12.17
CA LEU A 9 -11.82 -13.00 -12.24
C LEU A 9 -12.22 -13.73 -10.95
N SER A 10 -11.95 -13.13 -9.79
CA SER A 10 -12.43 -13.63 -8.49
C SER A 10 -12.62 -12.46 -7.52
N CYS A 11 -13.51 -12.68 -6.55
CA CYS A 11 -13.77 -11.75 -5.45
C CYS A 11 -14.13 -12.60 -4.22
N GLU A 12 -13.16 -12.76 -3.30
CA GLU A 12 -13.24 -13.71 -2.21
C GLU A 12 -12.75 -13.10 -0.89
N PRO A 13 -13.29 -13.52 0.26
CA PRO A 13 -12.70 -13.16 1.55
C PRO A 13 -11.22 -13.54 1.59
N LEU A 14 -10.36 -12.60 1.98
CA LEU A 14 -8.92 -12.84 2.19
C LEU A 14 -8.65 -13.20 3.65
N VAL A 15 -9.09 -12.33 4.55
CA VAL A 15 -9.12 -12.48 6.00
C VAL A 15 -10.29 -11.69 6.57
N GLU A 16 -10.45 -11.65 7.90
CA GLU A 16 -11.51 -10.86 8.51
C GLU A 16 -11.48 -9.39 8.05
N ASN A 17 -12.64 -8.90 7.59
CA ASN A 17 -12.83 -7.53 7.08
C ASN A 17 -11.92 -7.14 5.89
N LEU A 18 -11.45 -8.11 5.12
CA LEU A 18 -10.67 -7.85 3.92
C LEU A 18 -11.06 -8.82 2.79
N THR A 19 -11.30 -8.28 1.61
CA THR A 19 -11.67 -9.04 0.40
C THR A 19 -10.55 -8.95 -0.63
N ARG A 20 -10.15 -10.08 -1.18
CA ARG A 20 -9.26 -10.17 -2.34
C ARG A 20 -10.09 -10.08 -3.61
N LEU A 21 -9.79 -9.10 -4.45
CA LEU A 21 -10.37 -8.91 -5.76
C LEU A 21 -9.28 -9.08 -6.83
N ILE A 22 -9.50 -10.00 -7.76
CA ILE A 22 -8.60 -10.21 -8.91
C ILE A 22 -9.30 -9.72 -10.17
N LEU A 23 -8.63 -8.82 -10.89
CA LEU A 23 -9.12 -8.22 -12.14
C LEU A 23 -8.25 -8.61 -13.31
N SER A 24 -8.85 -8.90 -14.46
CA SER A 24 -8.16 -8.93 -15.76
C SER A 24 -8.15 -7.51 -16.33
N ALA A 25 -6.95 -6.93 -16.42
CA ALA A 25 -6.68 -5.59 -16.93
C ALA A 25 -5.26 -5.53 -17.54
N PRO A 26 -5.02 -6.22 -18.67
CA PRO A 26 -3.67 -6.44 -19.19
C PRO A 26 -2.91 -5.15 -19.50
N GLU A 27 -3.58 -4.13 -20.03
CA GLU A 27 -2.93 -2.84 -20.32
C GLU A 27 -2.45 -2.12 -19.04
N ILE A 28 -3.22 -2.23 -17.94
CA ILE A 28 -2.83 -1.65 -16.64
C ILE A 28 -1.72 -2.49 -16.01
N ALA A 29 -1.87 -3.83 -16.02
CA ALA A 29 -0.89 -4.75 -15.44
C ALA A 29 0.48 -4.62 -16.10
N GLY A 30 0.54 -4.44 -17.43
CA GLY A 30 1.77 -4.27 -18.18
C GLY A 30 2.55 -2.97 -17.87
N GLN A 31 1.92 -1.99 -17.23
CA GLN A 31 2.54 -0.72 -16.86
C GLN A 31 2.61 -0.50 -15.34
N ALA A 32 2.07 -1.43 -14.57
CA ALA A 32 2.00 -1.31 -13.11
C ALA A 32 3.40 -1.39 -12.47
N LYS A 33 3.55 -0.66 -11.36
CA LYS A 33 4.75 -0.69 -10.49
C LYS A 33 4.33 -0.89 -9.03
N PRO A 34 5.18 -1.50 -8.20
CA PRO A 34 4.92 -1.68 -6.78
C PRO A 34 4.59 -0.36 -6.08
N GLY A 35 3.58 -0.35 -5.19
CA GLY A 35 3.15 0.86 -4.47
C GLY A 35 2.18 1.76 -5.22
N GLN A 36 1.92 1.52 -6.51
CA GLN A 36 0.86 2.22 -7.25
C GLN A 36 -0.53 1.70 -6.87
N PHE A 37 -1.56 2.41 -7.32
CA PHE A 37 -2.95 2.07 -7.08
C PHE A 37 -3.79 2.17 -8.35
N VAL A 38 -5.02 1.67 -8.28
CA VAL A 38 -6.07 1.86 -9.28
C VAL A 38 -7.24 2.61 -8.68
N HIS A 39 -8.01 3.32 -9.52
CA HIS A 39 -9.18 4.09 -9.11
C HIS A 39 -10.43 3.50 -9.76
N ILE A 40 -11.23 2.75 -8.99
CA ILE A 40 -12.35 1.94 -9.48
C ILE A 40 -13.66 2.69 -9.31
N LEU A 41 -14.45 2.77 -10.38
CA LEU A 41 -15.81 3.33 -10.34
C LEU A 41 -16.74 2.37 -9.62
N VAL A 42 -17.54 2.90 -8.68
CA VAL A 42 -18.55 2.10 -7.97
C VAL A 42 -19.71 1.76 -8.93
N PRO A 43 -20.09 0.46 -9.05
CA PRO A 43 -21.01 0.03 -10.12
C PRO A 43 -22.50 0.23 -9.78
N ASP A 44 -22.88 1.32 -9.10
CA ASP A 44 -24.28 1.57 -8.73
C ASP A 44 -24.88 2.85 -9.35
N GLY A 45 -24.06 3.61 -10.08
CA GLY A 45 -24.48 4.88 -10.69
C GLY A 45 -24.79 6.02 -9.71
N ALA A 46 -24.90 5.72 -8.41
CA ALA A 46 -25.22 6.71 -7.38
C ALA A 46 -23.95 7.32 -6.72
N HIS A 47 -22.79 6.69 -6.91
CA HIS A 47 -21.53 7.11 -6.36
C HIS A 47 -20.57 7.60 -7.46
N PRO A 48 -20.55 8.90 -7.77
CA PRO A 48 -19.76 9.43 -8.89
C PRO A 48 -18.25 9.35 -8.64
N LEU A 49 -17.82 9.32 -7.38
CA LEU A 49 -16.41 9.22 -7.06
C LEU A 49 -15.93 7.77 -7.11
N ARG A 50 -14.79 7.56 -7.76
CA ARG A 50 -14.08 6.28 -7.78
C ARG A 50 -13.46 5.98 -6.40
N ARG A 51 -13.03 4.75 -6.19
CA ARG A 51 -12.33 4.30 -4.98
C ARG A 51 -10.87 3.98 -5.30
N PRO A 52 -9.91 4.66 -4.64
CA PRO A 52 -8.50 4.32 -4.76
C PRO A 52 -8.24 3.00 -4.02
N ILE A 53 -7.67 2.04 -4.72
CA ILE A 53 -7.29 0.73 -4.17
C ILE A 53 -5.86 0.43 -4.57
N SER A 54 -4.99 0.21 -3.59
CA SER A 54 -3.58 -0.12 -3.82
C SER A 54 -3.43 -1.47 -4.51
N LEU A 55 -2.43 -1.59 -5.36
CA LEU A 55 -2.04 -2.87 -5.96
C LEU A 55 -1.33 -3.72 -4.90
N MET A 56 -1.89 -4.88 -4.59
CA MET A 56 -1.25 -5.89 -3.75
C MET A 56 -0.26 -6.72 -4.56
N ALA A 57 -0.66 -7.10 -5.77
CA ALA A 57 0.19 -7.75 -6.77
C ALA A 57 -0.32 -7.45 -8.18
N PHE A 58 0.52 -7.65 -9.16
CA PHE A 58 0.17 -7.59 -10.57
C PHE A 58 1.03 -8.55 -11.37
N ASP A 59 0.47 -9.12 -12.42
CA ASP A 59 1.18 -10.01 -13.34
C ASP A 59 1.01 -9.49 -14.77
N PRO A 60 2.06 -8.89 -15.37
CA PRO A 60 2.03 -8.42 -16.74
C PRO A 60 1.80 -9.54 -17.77
N GLY A 61 2.29 -10.77 -17.51
CA GLY A 61 2.16 -11.92 -18.40
C GLY A 61 0.73 -12.46 -18.41
N ALA A 62 0.11 -12.59 -17.25
CA ALA A 62 -1.28 -13.01 -17.13
C ALA A 62 -2.28 -11.84 -17.34
N GLY A 63 -1.80 -10.60 -17.35
CA GLY A 63 -2.63 -9.41 -17.48
C GLY A 63 -3.54 -9.17 -16.28
N THR A 64 -3.12 -9.53 -15.06
CA THR A 64 -3.95 -9.49 -13.86
C THR A 64 -3.49 -8.48 -12.82
N LEU A 65 -4.45 -7.96 -12.06
CA LEU A 65 -4.25 -7.12 -10.88
C LEU A 65 -4.89 -7.82 -9.68
N THR A 66 -4.15 -7.93 -8.58
CA THR A 66 -4.66 -8.40 -7.28
C THR A 66 -4.79 -7.22 -6.32
N LEU A 67 -5.97 -7.05 -5.75
CA LEU A 67 -6.34 -5.97 -4.86
C LEU A 67 -6.81 -6.53 -3.52
N ALA A 68 -6.49 -5.84 -2.42
CA ALA A 68 -7.05 -6.11 -1.10
C ALA A 68 -7.96 -4.94 -0.71
N ILE A 69 -9.25 -5.21 -0.51
CA ILE A 69 -10.26 -4.18 -0.27
C ILE A 69 -10.89 -4.34 1.10
N GLN A 70 -10.77 -3.31 1.93
CA GLN A 70 -11.48 -3.23 3.20
C GLN A 70 -12.86 -2.61 3.02
N PRO A 71 -13.97 -3.28 3.41
CA PRO A 71 -15.33 -2.79 3.23
C PRO A 71 -15.72 -1.70 4.26
N LYS A 72 -15.01 -0.57 4.23
CA LYS A 72 -15.21 0.55 5.17
C LYS A 72 -16.52 1.31 4.93
N GLY A 73 -16.89 1.56 3.66
CA GLY A 73 -18.05 2.36 3.29
C GLY A 73 -18.91 1.66 2.23
N ARG A 74 -20.03 2.27 1.83
CA ARG A 74 -20.92 1.68 0.83
C ARG A 74 -20.21 1.33 -0.47
N GLY A 75 -19.39 2.22 -1.01
CA GLY A 75 -18.68 1.97 -2.28
C GLY A 75 -17.72 0.78 -2.21
N THR A 76 -16.91 0.66 -1.14
CA THR A 76 -16.01 -0.50 -0.97
C THR A 76 -16.79 -1.79 -0.70
N ARG A 77 -17.93 -1.73 0.02
CA ARG A 77 -18.81 -2.90 0.18
C ARG A 77 -19.39 -3.39 -1.15
N LEU A 78 -19.76 -2.48 -2.05
CA LEU A 78 -20.24 -2.84 -3.39
C LEU A 78 -19.11 -3.47 -4.24
N LEU A 79 -17.89 -2.96 -4.15
CA LEU A 79 -16.74 -3.59 -4.81
C LEU A 79 -16.45 -4.99 -4.27
N CYS A 80 -16.57 -5.20 -2.94
CA CYS A 80 -16.41 -6.52 -2.30
C CYS A 80 -17.56 -7.50 -2.64
N ALA A 81 -18.68 -7.05 -3.18
CA ALA A 81 -19.81 -7.86 -3.61
C ALA A 81 -19.76 -8.20 -5.11
N ALA A 82 -18.74 -7.76 -5.83
CA ALA A 82 -18.57 -8.05 -7.26
C ALA A 82 -18.43 -9.56 -7.51
N LYS A 83 -18.92 -10.02 -8.65
CA LYS A 83 -18.93 -11.45 -9.02
C LYS A 83 -17.98 -11.71 -10.19
N PRO A 84 -17.41 -12.92 -10.29
CA PRO A 84 -16.69 -13.32 -11.48
C PRO A 84 -17.52 -13.07 -12.75
N GLY A 85 -16.90 -12.41 -13.72
CA GLY A 85 -17.53 -11.99 -14.96
C GLY A 85 -18.04 -10.54 -14.98
N ASP A 86 -18.21 -9.89 -13.83
CA ASP A 86 -18.56 -8.47 -13.77
C ASP A 86 -17.47 -7.60 -14.42
N ALA A 87 -17.86 -6.44 -14.94
CA ALA A 87 -16.95 -5.44 -15.48
C ALA A 87 -16.89 -4.21 -14.56
N LEU A 88 -15.71 -3.91 -14.04
CA LEU A 88 -15.46 -2.74 -13.19
C LEU A 88 -14.64 -1.70 -13.95
N ARG A 89 -15.20 -0.50 -14.15
CA ARG A 89 -14.46 0.58 -14.80
C ARG A 89 -13.31 1.06 -13.93
N THR A 90 -12.08 0.78 -14.38
CA THR A 90 -10.85 0.92 -13.61
C THR A 90 -9.90 1.87 -14.33
N LEU A 91 -9.44 2.87 -13.61
CA LEU A 91 -8.45 3.85 -14.06
C LEU A 91 -7.11 3.53 -13.38
N GLY A 92 -6.05 3.35 -14.17
CA GLY A 92 -4.73 3.03 -13.62
C GLY A 92 -3.66 2.79 -14.69
N PRO A 93 -2.45 2.39 -14.30
CA PRO A 93 -1.95 2.53 -12.94
C PRO A 93 -1.77 4.02 -12.59
N LEU A 94 -1.89 4.36 -11.31
CA LEU A 94 -1.86 5.74 -10.82
C LEU A 94 -0.77 5.94 -9.75
N GLY A 95 -0.26 7.17 -9.72
CA GLY A 95 0.71 7.62 -8.73
C GLY A 95 2.13 7.11 -8.97
N ARG A 96 3.03 7.46 -8.05
CA ARG A 96 4.41 6.99 -8.00
C ARG A 96 4.50 5.75 -7.12
N GLY A 97 5.23 4.74 -7.58
CA GLY A 97 5.50 3.53 -6.83
C GLY A 97 6.73 3.62 -5.95
N PHE A 98 7.01 2.53 -5.23
CA PHE A 98 8.28 2.32 -4.54
C PHE A 98 9.42 2.14 -5.54
N ASP A 99 10.63 2.50 -5.10
CA ASP A 99 11.88 2.33 -5.86
C ASP A 99 13.00 1.96 -4.88
N ALA A 100 13.60 0.79 -5.06
CA ALA A 100 14.68 0.32 -4.18
C ALA A 100 15.98 1.11 -4.34
N GLN A 101 16.17 1.85 -5.44
CA GLN A 101 17.37 2.67 -5.68
C GLN A 101 18.69 1.89 -5.57
N GLY A 102 18.66 0.57 -5.84
CA GLY A 102 19.83 -0.30 -5.71
C GLY A 102 20.13 -0.76 -4.29
N ALA A 103 19.19 -0.62 -3.34
CA ALA A 103 19.34 -1.14 -1.98
C ALA A 103 19.39 -2.68 -1.97
N ASP A 104 20.38 -3.26 -1.29
CA ASP A 104 20.53 -4.71 -1.12
C ASP A 104 19.78 -5.23 0.10
N CYS A 105 19.59 -4.41 1.13
CA CYS A 105 18.87 -4.77 2.34
C CYS A 105 17.69 -3.81 2.56
N VAL A 106 16.48 -4.27 2.28
CA VAL A 106 15.25 -3.47 2.44
C VAL A 106 14.43 -4.00 3.61
N TYR A 107 14.04 -3.11 4.52
CA TYR A 107 13.05 -3.42 5.57
C TYR A 107 11.67 -2.95 5.12
N PHE A 108 10.75 -3.89 4.99
CA PHE A 108 9.36 -3.66 4.59
C PHE A 108 8.46 -3.56 5.82
N VAL A 109 7.68 -2.50 5.95
CA VAL A 109 6.83 -2.27 7.13
C VAL A 109 5.38 -2.09 6.71
N GLY A 110 4.52 -3.00 7.12
CA GLY A 110 3.09 -3.00 6.77
C GLY A 110 2.19 -2.93 8.00
N GLY A 111 1.13 -2.11 7.94
CA GLY A 111 0.11 -2.04 8.99
C GLY A 111 -1.32 -2.23 8.47
N GLY A 112 -2.05 -3.23 8.96
CA GLY A 112 -3.42 -3.51 8.53
C GLY A 112 -3.53 -3.67 7.02
N VAL A 113 -4.43 -2.92 6.35
CA VAL A 113 -4.59 -2.98 4.89
C VAL A 113 -3.34 -2.47 4.13
N GLY A 114 -2.48 -1.67 4.76
CA GLY A 114 -1.22 -1.21 4.18
C GLY A 114 -0.20 -2.34 3.90
N VAL A 115 -0.40 -3.54 4.42
CA VAL A 115 0.38 -4.72 4.04
C VAL A 115 0.21 -5.05 2.54
N ALA A 116 -0.94 -4.73 1.94
CA ALA A 116 -1.19 -5.04 0.52
C ALA A 116 -0.16 -4.40 -0.44
N PRO A 117 0.06 -3.06 -0.47
CA PRO A 117 1.09 -2.48 -1.33
C PRO A 117 2.52 -2.90 -0.92
N ILE A 118 2.74 -3.27 0.33
CA ILE A 118 4.03 -3.80 0.80
C ILE A 118 4.29 -5.20 0.23
N CYS A 119 3.27 -6.07 0.08
CA CYS A 119 3.44 -7.35 -0.62
C CYS A 119 4.00 -7.14 -2.03
N GLY A 120 3.41 -6.24 -2.82
CA GLY A 120 3.93 -5.94 -4.16
C GLY A 120 5.34 -5.34 -4.17
N ALA A 121 5.70 -4.58 -3.14
CA ALA A 121 7.08 -4.07 -2.98
C ALA A 121 8.06 -5.21 -2.62
N MET A 122 7.66 -6.13 -1.75
CA MET A 122 8.47 -7.31 -1.40
C MET A 122 8.72 -8.21 -2.61
N ASP A 123 7.67 -8.50 -3.40
CA ASP A 123 7.79 -9.33 -4.61
C ASP A 123 8.79 -8.74 -5.62
N ALA A 124 8.90 -7.41 -5.67
CA ALA A 124 9.77 -6.73 -6.62
C ALA A 124 11.20 -6.47 -6.10
N PHE A 125 11.38 -6.27 -4.77
CA PHE A 125 12.61 -5.71 -4.23
C PHE A 125 13.22 -6.52 -3.08
N ALA A 126 12.58 -7.59 -2.59
CA ALA A 126 13.16 -8.39 -1.52
C ALA A 126 14.39 -9.16 -1.99
N THR A 127 15.41 -9.17 -1.14
CA THR A 127 16.63 -9.97 -1.26
C THR A 127 16.74 -10.91 -0.06
N ALA A 128 17.75 -11.78 -0.03
CA ALA A 128 18.01 -12.66 1.12
C ALA A 128 18.29 -11.89 2.43
N GLU A 129 18.71 -10.63 2.33
CA GLU A 129 19.04 -9.77 3.46
C GLU A 129 17.87 -8.92 3.95
N SER A 130 16.77 -8.91 3.16
CA SER A 130 15.57 -8.13 3.45
C SER A 130 14.76 -8.77 4.58
N ARG A 131 13.98 -7.94 5.28
CA ARG A 131 13.04 -8.36 6.33
C ARG A 131 11.73 -7.61 6.23
N ALA A 132 10.64 -8.24 6.63
CA ALA A 132 9.33 -7.61 6.70
C ALA A 132 8.81 -7.58 8.14
N PHE A 133 8.12 -6.50 8.49
CA PHE A 133 7.51 -6.26 9.80
C PHE A 133 6.05 -5.90 9.59
N PHE A 134 5.14 -6.74 10.08
CA PHE A 134 3.72 -6.55 9.90
C PHE A 134 2.99 -6.38 11.23
N GLY A 135 2.14 -5.35 11.28
CA GLY A 135 1.28 -5.07 12.43
C GLY A 135 -0.19 -5.21 12.08
N PHE A 136 -0.92 -5.96 12.90
CA PHE A 136 -2.34 -6.19 12.72
C PHE A 136 -3.09 -5.95 14.04
N ARG A 137 -4.40 -5.80 13.97
CA ARG A 137 -5.23 -5.74 15.17
C ARG A 137 -5.27 -7.08 15.90
N SER A 138 -5.40 -8.18 15.14
CA SER A 138 -5.50 -9.56 15.62
C SER A 138 -5.01 -10.56 14.58
N ALA A 139 -4.80 -11.82 14.95
CA ALA A 139 -4.48 -12.89 14.02
C ALA A 139 -5.53 -13.10 12.93
N ALA A 140 -6.82 -12.86 13.22
CA ALA A 140 -7.90 -12.98 12.25
C ALA A 140 -7.81 -11.99 11.09
N CYS A 141 -7.07 -10.88 11.27
CA CYS A 141 -6.83 -9.86 10.24
C CYS A 141 -5.49 -10.04 9.52
N ALA A 142 -4.69 -11.06 9.86
CA ALA A 142 -3.32 -11.21 9.39
C ALA A 142 -3.23 -11.89 8.01
N TYR A 143 -2.43 -11.33 7.11
CA TYR A 143 -2.20 -11.85 5.77
C TYR A 143 -0.83 -11.42 5.22
N GLY A 144 -0.44 -11.93 4.05
CA GLY A 144 0.78 -11.53 3.35
C GLY A 144 2.07 -12.18 3.86
N MET A 145 1.98 -13.14 4.79
CA MET A 145 3.16 -13.78 5.39
C MET A 145 3.55 -15.09 4.71
N THR A 146 2.57 -15.89 4.27
CA THR A 146 2.79 -17.29 3.83
C THR A 146 3.62 -17.41 2.55
N GLN A 147 3.57 -16.41 1.69
CA GLN A 147 4.29 -16.37 0.41
C GLN A 147 5.31 -15.23 0.36
N ALA A 148 5.70 -14.71 1.52
CA ALA A 148 6.67 -13.64 1.59
C ALA A 148 8.05 -14.11 1.11
N PRO A 149 8.73 -13.33 0.23
CA PRO A 149 10.05 -13.69 -0.29
C PRO A 149 11.19 -13.46 0.71
N CYS A 150 10.90 -12.94 1.91
CA CYS A 150 11.87 -12.71 2.98
C CYS A 150 11.26 -13.04 4.34
N GLU A 151 12.10 -13.03 5.39
CA GLU A 151 11.65 -13.26 6.78
C GLU A 151 10.62 -12.21 7.21
N VAL A 152 9.51 -12.67 7.78
CA VAL A 152 8.43 -11.79 8.28
C VAL A 152 8.32 -11.91 9.79
N THR A 153 8.44 -10.79 10.48
CA THR A 153 8.07 -10.65 11.89
C THR A 153 6.69 -10.00 11.98
N ALA A 154 5.71 -10.69 12.51
CA ALA A 154 4.35 -10.18 12.66
C ALA A 154 3.99 -10.03 14.15
N VAL A 155 3.26 -8.94 14.45
CA VAL A 155 2.76 -8.61 15.79
C VAL A 155 1.29 -8.20 15.73
N SER A 156 0.57 -8.30 16.85
CA SER A 156 -0.80 -7.83 16.93
C SER A 156 -1.06 -7.00 18.19
N ASP A 157 -2.06 -6.10 18.08
CA ASP A 157 -2.46 -5.22 19.19
C ASP A 157 -3.02 -6.04 20.38
N ASP A 158 -3.71 -7.14 20.08
CA ASP A 158 -4.33 -8.01 21.09
C ASP A 158 -3.44 -9.18 21.57
N GLY A 159 -2.27 -9.40 20.92
CA GLY A 159 -1.35 -10.50 21.25
C GLY A 159 -1.76 -11.85 20.71
N THR A 160 -2.76 -11.95 19.84
CA THR A 160 -3.18 -13.24 19.22
C THR A 160 -2.27 -13.68 18.08
N LEU A 161 -1.41 -12.79 17.59
CA LEU A 161 -0.39 -13.06 16.58
C LEU A 161 0.96 -12.53 17.07
N GLY A 162 1.90 -13.40 17.33
CA GLY A 162 3.22 -13.03 17.83
C GLY A 162 3.18 -12.30 19.17
N ALA A 163 4.01 -11.27 19.34
CA ALA A 163 4.01 -10.45 20.53
C ALA A 163 2.86 -9.43 20.51
N ARG A 164 2.31 -9.11 21.68
CA ARG A 164 1.44 -7.96 21.86
C ARG A 164 2.28 -6.69 21.84
N ALA A 165 2.42 -6.09 20.66
CA ALA A 165 3.29 -4.93 20.44
C ALA A 165 2.84 -4.11 19.22
N LEU A 166 3.33 -2.89 19.13
CA LEU A 166 3.31 -2.12 17.89
C LEU A 166 4.42 -2.61 16.95
N VAL A 167 4.20 -2.61 15.66
CA VAL A 167 5.15 -3.07 14.64
C VAL A 167 6.49 -2.32 14.66
N THR A 168 6.52 -1.13 15.23
CA THR A 168 7.74 -0.32 15.40
C THR A 168 8.71 -0.91 16.43
N ALA A 169 8.24 -1.70 17.40
CA ALA A 169 9.14 -2.32 18.39
C ALA A 169 10.08 -3.37 17.76
N PRO A 170 9.61 -4.40 17.03
CA PRO A 170 10.50 -5.29 16.32
C PRO A 170 11.31 -4.62 15.21
N LEU A 171 10.77 -3.60 14.55
CA LEU A 171 11.52 -2.81 13.58
C LEU A 171 12.73 -2.11 14.22
N GLU A 172 12.54 -1.43 15.35
CA GLU A 172 13.59 -0.74 16.08
C GLU A 172 14.70 -1.70 16.55
N ALA A 173 14.30 -2.86 17.10
CA ALA A 173 15.24 -3.90 17.48
C ALA A 173 16.05 -4.45 16.29
N ALA A 174 15.40 -4.63 15.14
CA ALA A 174 16.06 -5.08 13.92
C ALA A 174 17.04 -4.03 13.37
N ILE A 175 16.68 -2.74 13.38
CA ILE A 175 17.56 -1.63 12.98
C ILE A 175 18.80 -1.56 13.87
N ALA A 176 18.64 -1.75 15.19
CA ALA A 176 19.75 -1.77 16.13
C ALA A 176 20.70 -2.97 15.91
N ALA A 177 20.16 -4.13 15.53
CA ALA A 177 20.95 -5.33 15.23
C ALA A 177 21.66 -5.24 13.86
N ARG A 178 20.97 -4.73 12.86
CA ARG A 178 21.49 -4.53 11.50
C ARG A 178 20.74 -3.38 10.82
N ARG A 179 21.50 -2.36 10.43
CA ARG A 179 20.95 -1.21 9.69
C ARG A 179 20.63 -1.62 8.25
N PRO A 180 19.36 -1.44 7.77
CA PRO A 180 19.04 -1.65 6.36
C PRO A 180 19.51 -0.48 5.49
N ASP A 181 19.59 -0.70 4.19
CA ASP A 181 19.87 0.35 3.21
C ASP A 181 18.64 1.24 2.98
N MET A 182 17.44 0.68 3.10
CA MET A 182 16.17 1.38 2.89
C MET A 182 15.04 0.79 3.74
N ILE A 183 14.07 1.64 4.09
CA ILE A 183 12.79 1.22 4.67
C ILE A 183 11.68 1.61 3.71
N MET A 184 10.75 0.69 3.43
CA MET A 184 9.52 0.92 2.69
C MET A 184 8.32 0.65 3.60
N ALA A 185 7.43 1.64 3.78
CA ALA A 185 6.34 1.50 4.73
C ALA A 185 4.99 1.93 4.16
N CYS A 186 3.93 1.21 4.56
CA CYS A 186 2.53 1.58 4.32
C CYS A 186 1.64 1.12 5.47
N GLY A 187 0.73 1.99 5.92
CA GLY A 187 -0.19 1.68 7.01
C GLY A 187 -0.82 2.91 7.64
N PRO A 188 -1.41 2.78 8.84
CA PRO A 188 -2.03 3.89 9.54
C PRO A 188 -1.07 5.04 9.81
N LEU A 189 -1.57 6.27 9.74
CA LEU A 189 -0.77 7.48 9.93
C LEU A 189 0.08 7.49 11.21
N PRO A 190 -0.42 7.05 12.39
CA PRO A 190 0.40 6.97 13.60
C PRO A 190 1.61 6.02 13.45
N MET A 191 1.43 4.89 12.73
CA MET A 191 2.51 3.96 12.42
C MET A 191 3.54 4.61 11.50
N LEU A 192 3.10 5.26 10.42
CA LEU A 192 3.99 5.92 9.46
C LEU A 192 4.80 7.05 10.12
N ARG A 193 4.20 7.82 11.03
CA ARG A 193 4.91 8.82 11.86
C ARG A 193 6.02 8.20 12.71
N ALA A 194 5.73 7.05 13.34
CA ALA A 194 6.71 6.36 14.15
C ALA A 194 7.85 5.77 13.31
N VAL A 195 7.54 5.15 12.18
CA VAL A 195 8.53 4.64 11.21
C VAL A 195 9.38 5.79 10.67
N GLN A 196 8.77 6.92 10.29
CA GLN A 196 9.48 8.12 9.83
C GLN A 196 10.51 8.60 10.86
N ARG A 197 10.11 8.72 12.14
CA ARG A 197 11.01 9.15 13.21
C ARG A 197 12.18 8.19 13.39
N LEU A 198 11.94 6.88 13.41
CA LEU A 198 12.98 5.86 13.51
C LEU A 198 13.97 5.95 12.34
N ALA A 199 13.46 6.03 11.10
CA ALA A 199 14.28 6.12 9.91
C ALA A 199 15.13 7.39 9.87
N LEU A 200 14.55 8.54 10.16
CA LEU A 200 15.25 9.83 10.19
C LEU A 200 16.31 9.87 11.29
N ALA A 201 16.01 9.38 12.50
CA ALA A 201 16.97 9.32 13.61
C ALA A 201 18.15 8.40 13.31
N ALA A 202 17.92 7.29 12.60
CA ALA A 202 18.97 6.36 12.18
C ALA A 202 19.66 6.77 10.86
N GLY A 203 19.23 7.86 10.21
CA GLY A 203 19.74 8.30 8.91
C GLY A 203 19.50 7.31 7.77
N ILE A 204 18.44 6.51 7.86
CA ILE A 204 18.08 5.47 6.87
C ILE A 204 17.15 6.08 5.81
N PRO A 205 17.43 5.92 4.51
CA PRO A 205 16.49 6.23 3.44
C PRO A 205 15.14 5.52 3.69
N CYS A 206 14.04 6.26 3.57
CA CYS A 206 12.73 5.70 3.89
C CYS A 206 11.66 6.23 2.94
N GLN A 207 10.87 5.32 2.38
CA GLN A 207 9.73 5.63 1.53
C GLN A 207 8.44 5.28 2.25
N LEU A 208 7.51 6.22 2.28
CA LEU A 208 6.21 6.11 2.95
C LEU A 208 5.09 6.19 1.92
N SER A 209 4.26 5.17 1.85
CA SER A 209 3.04 5.17 1.05
C SER A 209 1.87 5.71 1.87
N LEU A 210 1.32 6.85 1.45
CA LEU A 210 0.26 7.56 2.14
C LEU A 210 -1.11 7.27 1.54
N GLU A 211 -2.12 7.28 2.40
CA GLU A 211 -3.53 7.21 2.03
C GLU A 211 -4.21 8.55 2.28
N GLU A 212 -4.98 9.02 1.28
CA GLU A 212 -5.82 10.21 1.41
C GLU A 212 -7.16 10.04 0.70
N ARG A 213 -8.14 10.86 1.06
CA ARG A 213 -9.41 10.91 0.35
C ARG A 213 -9.20 11.46 -1.05
N MET A 214 -9.62 10.72 -2.06
CA MET A 214 -9.43 11.11 -3.45
C MET A 214 -10.77 11.40 -4.15
N GLY A 215 -10.81 12.53 -4.86
CA GLY A 215 -11.89 12.84 -5.79
C GLY A 215 -11.53 12.39 -7.21
N CYS A 216 -10.59 13.04 -7.86
CA CYS A 216 -10.24 12.78 -9.27
C CYS A 216 -9.23 11.64 -9.49
N GLY A 217 -8.31 11.40 -8.56
CA GLY A 217 -7.23 10.41 -8.69
C GLY A 217 -6.09 10.80 -9.64
N VAL A 218 -6.15 11.97 -10.28
CA VAL A 218 -5.22 12.40 -11.34
C VAL A 218 -4.54 13.76 -11.08
N GLY A 219 -4.67 14.27 -9.85
CA GLY A 219 -4.01 15.51 -9.44
C GLY A 219 -4.75 16.81 -9.79
N ALA A 220 -5.97 16.76 -10.31
CA ALA A 220 -6.69 17.96 -10.77
C ALA A 220 -7.48 18.67 -9.65
N CYS A 221 -8.09 17.92 -8.70
CA CYS A 221 -9.03 18.49 -7.73
C CYS A 221 -8.39 18.94 -6.40
N LEU A 222 -7.11 18.66 -6.18
CA LEU A 222 -6.34 18.99 -4.96
C LEU A 222 -6.88 18.37 -3.65
N GLY A 223 -7.92 17.51 -3.71
CA GLY A 223 -8.58 16.94 -2.53
C GLY A 223 -7.73 15.96 -1.70
N CYS A 224 -6.62 15.44 -2.27
CA CYS A 224 -5.70 14.53 -1.60
C CYS A 224 -4.35 15.18 -1.26
N SER A 225 -4.36 16.49 -0.98
CA SER A 225 -3.14 17.25 -0.68
C SER A 225 -2.62 16.97 0.72
N VAL A 226 -1.32 16.71 0.82
CA VAL A 226 -0.56 16.58 2.06
C VAL A 226 0.53 17.64 2.10
N LYS A 227 0.96 18.03 3.31
CA LYS A 227 2.10 18.94 3.46
C LYS A 227 3.41 18.25 3.10
N ALA A 228 4.21 18.90 2.30
CA ALA A 228 5.53 18.43 1.90
C ALA A 228 6.58 19.53 2.05
N ARG A 229 7.84 19.15 2.21
CA ARG A 229 8.99 20.03 2.29
C ARG A 229 9.75 20.04 0.97
N THR A 230 10.11 21.21 0.50
CA THR A 230 11.02 21.42 -0.64
C THR A 230 12.19 22.28 -0.20
N ALA A 231 13.14 22.50 -1.08
CA ALA A 231 14.25 23.44 -0.84
C ALA A 231 13.76 24.87 -0.56
N GLU A 232 12.58 25.23 -1.10
CA GLU A 232 11.99 26.58 -0.99
C GLU A 232 11.09 26.73 0.24
N GLY A 233 10.85 25.64 1.01
CA GLY A 233 10.00 25.65 2.20
C GLY A 233 8.90 24.59 2.18
N VAL A 234 7.79 24.89 2.89
CA VAL A 234 6.63 23.99 2.97
C VAL A 234 5.69 24.24 1.80
N THR A 235 5.29 23.17 1.14
CA THR A 235 4.33 23.16 0.02
C THR A 235 3.29 22.07 0.21
N TYR A 236 2.41 21.88 -0.79
CA TYR A 236 1.42 20.80 -0.83
C TYR A 236 1.69 19.86 -2.01
N ALA A 237 1.76 18.55 -1.72
CA ALA A 237 1.85 17.48 -2.70
C ALA A 237 0.53 16.69 -2.75
N ARG A 238 0.18 16.17 -3.90
CA ARG A 238 -1.06 15.40 -4.14
C ARG A 238 -0.74 13.92 -4.08
N VAL A 239 -1.32 13.22 -3.12
CA VAL A 239 -1.08 11.78 -2.94
C VAL A 239 -1.37 10.98 -4.23
N CYS A 240 -2.38 11.36 -4.99
CA CYS A 240 -2.75 10.63 -6.21
C CYS A 240 -1.81 10.83 -7.40
N ARG A 241 -0.98 11.88 -7.42
CA ARG A 241 -0.11 12.21 -8.56
C ARG A 241 1.37 12.27 -8.17
N ASP A 242 1.67 13.01 -7.08
CA ASP A 242 3.02 13.26 -6.62
C ASP A 242 3.50 12.12 -5.69
N GLY A 243 2.56 11.36 -5.07
CA GLY A 243 2.67 10.11 -4.34
C GLY A 243 2.00 8.94 -5.08
N PRO A 244 1.46 7.91 -4.39
CA PRO A 244 1.29 7.80 -2.94
C PRO A 244 2.60 7.59 -2.17
N VAL A 245 3.67 7.17 -2.82
CA VAL A 245 4.97 6.93 -2.20
C VAL A 245 5.79 8.23 -2.19
N PHE A 246 6.20 8.65 -1.01
CA PHE A 246 7.02 9.84 -0.76
C PHE A 246 8.30 9.48 0.00
N ASP A 247 9.35 10.25 -0.21
CA ASP A 247 10.51 10.21 0.70
C ASP A 247 10.09 10.73 2.09
N ALA A 248 10.50 10.01 3.12
CA ALA A 248 10.20 10.38 4.50
C ALA A 248 10.76 11.74 4.92
N LYS A 249 11.79 12.25 4.24
CA LYS A 249 12.35 13.60 4.48
C LYS A 249 11.46 14.70 3.89
N GLU A 250 10.71 14.38 2.84
CA GLU A 250 9.90 15.37 2.12
C GLU A 250 8.50 15.52 2.70
N VAL A 251 7.86 14.43 3.18
CA VAL A 251 6.50 14.50 3.67
C VAL A 251 6.43 14.91 5.13
N LEU A 252 5.53 15.86 5.46
CA LEU A 252 5.30 16.33 6.82
C LEU A 252 4.04 15.66 7.37
N LEU A 253 4.25 14.66 8.22
CA LEU A 253 3.15 13.90 8.82
C LEU A 253 2.64 14.50 10.12
N ASP A 254 3.38 15.44 10.71
CA ASP A 254 2.99 16.18 11.90
C ASP A 254 2.10 17.37 11.50
N GLY A 255 0.80 17.23 11.76
CA GLY A 255 -0.24 18.24 11.50
C GLY A 255 -1.34 18.12 12.52
#